data_d3e0e09b0732a675c4172a9870f8b0fb
#
_entry.id   d3e0e09b0732a675c4172a9870f8b0fb
#
_cell.length_a   1.000
_cell.length_b   1.000
_cell.length_c   1.000
_cell.angle_alpha   90.00
_cell.angle_beta   90.00
_cell.angle_gamma   90.00
#
_symmetry.space_group_name_H-M   'P 1'
#
loop_
_entity.id
_entity.type
_entity.pdbx_description
1 polymer ?
#
loop_
_entity_poly.entity_id
_entity_poly.type
_entity_poly.pdbx_seq_one_letter_code
_entity_poly.pdbx_strand_id
1 'polypeptide(L)'
;VNKLFIKETTTTLMFKRFPGLFNQAIGIDLGTANTLVFLKDRGVVLREPSVVAIRTSTRKPIAVGNEARMMLGRTPGDIQALRPMKDGVIADFEISEHMLRYFIGKVARKSLFTNLTVVVAVPYGITAVERRAVMDSAYRAGADDVITIPEPVASAIGVGLPVEEPT
;
A
#
# COMPACT_ATOMS: atom_id res chain seq x y z
N VAL A 1 27.86 15.64 -7.13
CA VAL A 1 27.67 15.04 -8.47
C VAL A 1 26.88 13.72 -8.37
N ASN A 2 26.89 13.03 -7.21
CA ASN A 2 26.27 11.68 -7.08
C ASN A 2 24.77 11.65 -6.71
N LYS A 3 24.15 12.76 -6.38
CA LYS A 3 22.69 12.77 -6.02
C LYS A 3 21.73 12.50 -7.19
N LEU A 4 22.19 12.70 -8.44
CA LEU A 4 21.36 12.46 -9.62
C LEU A 4 21.37 10.99 -10.07
N PHE A 5 22.48 10.29 -9.83
CA PHE A 5 22.68 8.93 -10.36
C PHE A 5 21.86 7.86 -9.59
N ILE A 6 21.72 7.99 -8.28
CA ILE A 6 21.00 7.00 -7.45
C ILE A 6 19.48 7.11 -7.64
N LYS A 7 18.97 8.35 -7.82
CA LYS A 7 17.55 8.55 -8.19
C LYS A 7 17.19 7.94 -9.54
N GLU A 8 18.15 7.90 -10.47
CA GLU A 8 17.91 7.30 -11.78
C GLU A 8 18.09 5.77 -11.78
N THR A 9 19.06 5.23 -11.03
CA THR A 9 19.41 3.83 -11.18
C THR A 9 18.39 2.88 -10.56
N THR A 10 17.97 3.08 -9.32
CA THR A 10 17.01 2.18 -8.66
C THR A 10 15.60 2.39 -9.18
N THR A 11 15.18 3.65 -9.36
CA THR A 11 13.89 3.99 -9.94
C THR A 11 13.86 3.68 -11.44
N THR A 12 14.94 3.94 -12.18
CA THR A 12 15.03 3.72 -13.63
C THR A 12 15.18 2.25 -13.99
N LEU A 13 15.88 1.42 -13.20
CA LEU A 13 15.94 -0.03 -13.43
C LEU A 13 14.61 -0.72 -13.13
N MET A 14 13.86 -0.28 -12.12
CA MET A 14 12.51 -0.79 -11.87
C MET A 14 11.52 -0.42 -12.98
N PHE A 15 11.66 0.76 -13.61
CA PHE A 15 10.71 1.25 -14.62
C PHE A 15 11.13 1.08 -16.08
N LYS A 16 12.40 0.75 -16.37
CA LYS A 16 12.87 0.48 -17.75
C LYS A 16 12.36 -0.82 -18.37
N ARG A 17 11.75 -1.69 -17.57
CA ARG A 17 11.30 -3.01 -18.06
C ARG A 17 9.95 -2.98 -18.78
N PHE A 18 9.23 -1.85 -18.77
CA PHE A 18 7.94 -1.72 -19.44
C PHE A 18 7.87 -0.43 -20.27
N PRO A 19 8.05 -0.53 -21.60
CA PRO A 19 7.78 0.59 -22.50
C PRO A 19 6.25 0.69 -22.72
N GLY A 20 5.53 1.17 -21.72
CA GLY A 20 4.13 1.50 -21.85
C GLY A 20 3.97 3.02 -21.71
N LEU A 21 3.25 3.65 -22.63
CA LEU A 21 3.11 5.11 -22.72
C LEU A 21 2.47 5.75 -21.46
N PHE A 22 1.91 4.94 -20.53
CA PHE A 22 1.21 5.40 -19.33
C PHE A 22 1.40 4.42 -18.15
N ASN A 23 2.58 4.37 -17.57
CA ASN A 23 2.81 3.60 -16.35
C ASN A 23 2.56 4.48 -15.12
N GLN A 24 1.65 4.07 -14.25
CA GLN A 24 1.44 4.67 -12.94
C GLN A 24 2.10 3.83 -11.86
N ALA A 25 2.93 4.45 -11.03
CA ALA A 25 3.52 3.81 -9.86
C ALA A 25 2.95 4.40 -8.58
N ILE A 26 2.47 3.54 -7.70
CA ILE A 26 1.92 3.88 -6.40
C ILE A 26 2.76 3.20 -5.32
N GLY A 27 3.28 3.96 -4.37
CA GLY A 27 3.85 3.44 -3.13
C GLY A 27 2.80 3.38 -2.04
N ILE A 28 2.70 2.27 -1.32
CA ILE A 28 1.78 2.09 -0.21
C ILE A 28 2.56 1.65 1.03
N ASP A 29 2.40 2.40 2.11
CA ASP A 29 2.82 2.02 3.45
C ASP A 29 1.58 1.60 4.24
N LEU A 30 1.47 0.30 4.53
CA LEU A 30 0.35 -0.31 5.25
C LEU A 30 0.63 -0.32 6.76
N GLY A 31 0.73 0.86 7.36
CA GLY A 31 0.94 0.95 8.79
C GLY A 31 -0.26 0.47 9.62
N THR A 32 0.00 -0.01 10.83
CA THR A 32 -1.04 -0.46 11.79
C THR A 32 -2.06 0.64 12.13
N ALA A 33 -1.60 1.88 12.25
CA ALA A 33 -2.46 3.02 12.61
C ALA A 33 -3.00 3.76 11.39
N ASN A 34 -2.14 4.03 10.41
CA ASN A 34 -2.47 4.79 9.20
C ASN A 34 -1.83 4.15 7.98
N THR A 35 -2.53 4.20 6.87
CA THR A 35 -2.01 3.89 5.54
C THR A 35 -1.61 5.18 4.85
N LEU A 36 -0.42 5.19 4.25
CA LEU A 36 0.06 6.26 3.40
C LEU A 36 0.10 5.78 1.94
N VAL A 37 -0.31 6.65 1.03
CA VAL A 37 -0.18 6.38 -0.41
C VAL A 37 0.63 7.49 -1.06
N PHE A 38 1.66 7.08 -1.77
CA PHE A 38 2.61 7.93 -2.45
C PHE A 38 2.48 7.78 -3.97
N LEU A 39 2.51 8.88 -4.69
CA LEU A 39 2.66 8.93 -6.15
C LEU A 39 4.02 9.52 -6.52
N LYS A 40 4.68 8.93 -7.53
CA LYS A 40 6.05 9.28 -7.94
C LYS A 40 6.28 10.78 -8.08
N ASP A 41 5.38 11.52 -8.74
CA ASP A 41 5.59 12.94 -9.07
C ASP A 41 4.80 13.89 -8.15
N ARG A 42 4.07 13.35 -7.17
CA ARG A 42 3.17 14.12 -6.30
C ARG A 42 3.43 13.97 -4.81
N GLY A 43 4.34 13.05 -4.42
CA GLY A 43 4.61 12.77 -3.02
C GLY A 43 3.47 12.00 -2.35
N VAL A 44 3.30 12.18 -1.04
CA VAL A 44 2.20 11.57 -0.28
C VAL A 44 0.88 12.24 -0.66
N VAL A 45 0.01 11.51 -1.31
CA VAL A 45 -1.28 12.00 -1.83
C VAL A 45 -2.47 11.56 -0.98
N LEU A 46 -2.27 10.55 -0.12
CA LEU A 46 -3.31 10.07 0.78
C LEU A 46 -2.68 9.65 2.11
N ARG A 47 -3.33 10.04 3.19
CA ARG A 47 -3.03 9.59 4.56
C ARG A 47 -4.34 9.37 5.28
N GLU A 48 -4.67 8.10 5.50
CA GLU A 48 -5.91 7.74 6.17
C GLU A 48 -5.69 6.64 7.21
N PRO A 49 -6.55 6.54 8.23
CA PRO A 49 -6.50 5.47 9.22
C PRO A 49 -6.64 4.09 8.57
N SER A 50 -5.85 3.11 9.02
CA SER A 50 -5.99 1.70 8.66
C SER A 50 -7.15 1.07 9.41
N VAL A 51 -8.37 1.52 9.09
CA VAL A 51 -9.62 1.08 9.73
C VAL A 51 -10.63 0.74 8.65
N VAL A 52 -11.37 -0.33 8.86
CA VAL A 52 -12.49 -0.75 8.01
C VAL A 52 -13.70 -1.02 8.88
N ALA A 53 -14.84 -0.47 8.52
CA ALA A 53 -16.13 -0.82 9.11
C ALA A 53 -16.81 -1.87 8.22
N ILE A 54 -17.24 -2.96 8.82
CA ILE A 54 -17.90 -4.07 8.17
C ILE A 54 -19.28 -4.34 8.75
N ARG A 55 -20.16 -4.91 7.96
CA ARG A 55 -21.39 -5.52 8.45
C ARG A 55 -21.04 -6.88 9.07
N THR A 56 -21.37 -7.10 10.34
CA THR A 56 -20.99 -8.32 11.06
C THR A 56 -21.59 -9.58 10.47
N SER A 57 -22.85 -9.51 10.03
CA SER A 57 -23.58 -10.64 9.45
C SER A 57 -23.04 -11.13 8.10
N THR A 58 -22.48 -10.23 7.29
CA THR A 58 -22.04 -10.54 5.91
C THR A 58 -20.54 -10.33 5.67
N ARG A 59 -19.81 -9.78 6.63
CA ARG A 59 -18.42 -9.32 6.54
C ARG A 59 -18.16 -8.29 5.43
N LYS A 60 -19.20 -7.76 4.79
CA LYS A 60 -19.05 -6.77 3.73
C LYS A 60 -18.57 -5.43 4.27
N PRO A 61 -17.57 -4.80 3.63
CA PRO A 61 -17.12 -3.47 4.00
C PRO A 61 -18.21 -2.43 3.74
N ILE A 62 -18.37 -1.51 4.69
CA ILE A 62 -19.33 -0.41 4.66
C ILE A 62 -18.58 0.91 4.49
N ALA A 63 -17.45 1.06 5.20
CA ALA A 63 -16.62 2.25 5.16
C ALA A 63 -15.14 1.88 5.37
N VAL A 64 -14.24 2.75 4.89
CA VAL A 64 -12.79 2.59 5.04
C VAL A 64 -12.17 3.93 5.41
N GLY A 65 -11.05 3.88 6.12
CA GLY A 65 -10.26 5.06 6.44
C GLY A 65 -10.96 6.00 7.42
N ASN A 66 -11.03 7.27 7.08
CA ASN A 66 -11.60 8.31 7.95
C ASN A 66 -13.07 8.04 8.30
N GLU A 67 -13.88 7.58 7.35
CA GLU A 67 -15.29 7.25 7.57
C GLU A 67 -15.43 6.10 8.58
N ALA A 68 -14.66 5.02 8.39
CA ALA A 68 -14.66 3.90 9.31
C ALA A 68 -14.17 4.28 10.71
N ARG A 69 -13.18 5.18 10.81
CA ARG A 69 -12.68 5.68 12.10
C ARG A 69 -13.75 6.39 12.90
N MET A 70 -14.63 7.16 12.27
CA MET A 70 -15.75 7.83 12.97
C MET A 70 -16.76 6.85 13.56
N MET A 71 -16.77 5.62 13.07
CA MET A 71 -17.63 4.54 13.55
C MET A 71 -17.02 3.73 14.71
N LEU A 72 -15.73 3.89 15.01
CA LEU A 72 -15.09 3.18 16.14
C LEU A 72 -15.79 3.51 17.46
N GLY A 73 -16.26 2.47 18.16
CA GLY A 73 -16.93 2.59 19.45
C GLY A 73 -18.33 3.21 19.42
N ARG A 74 -18.89 3.45 18.22
CA ARG A 74 -20.21 4.09 18.02
C ARG A 74 -21.10 3.32 17.07
N THR A 75 -20.81 2.05 16.81
CA THR A 75 -21.53 1.26 15.81
C THR A 75 -22.79 0.62 16.39
N PRO A 76 -23.92 0.61 15.66
CA PRO A 76 -25.04 -0.29 15.93
C PRO A 76 -24.57 -1.75 15.93
N GLY A 77 -25.30 -2.64 16.61
CA GLY A 77 -24.88 -4.04 16.82
C GLY A 77 -24.57 -4.88 15.56
N ASP A 78 -24.98 -4.43 14.38
CA ASP A 78 -24.70 -5.08 13.09
C ASP A 78 -23.46 -4.52 12.36
N ILE A 79 -22.78 -3.53 12.92
CA ILE A 79 -21.59 -2.91 12.33
C ILE A 79 -20.41 -3.04 13.29
N GLN A 80 -19.27 -3.47 12.79
CA GLN A 80 -18.01 -3.53 13.52
C GLN A 80 -16.93 -2.74 12.77
N ALA A 81 -16.29 -1.80 13.45
CA ALA A 81 -15.08 -1.16 12.93
C ALA A 81 -13.85 -1.86 13.51
N LEU A 82 -12.93 -2.27 12.64
CA LEU A 82 -11.75 -3.04 13.00
C LEU A 82 -10.50 -2.54 12.25
N ARG A 83 -9.33 -2.91 12.77
CA ARG A 83 -8.04 -2.68 12.14
C ARG A 83 -7.56 -3.99 11.52
N PRO A 84 -7.46 -4.08 10.19
CA PRO A 84 -7.00 -5.29 9.52
C PRO A 84 -5.49 -5.51 9.64
N MET A 85 -4.75 -4.49 10.09
CA MET A 85 -3.32 -4.54 10.34
C MET A 85 -3.05 -4.56 11.85
N LYS A 86 -2.18 -5.46 12.30
CA LYS A 86 -1.72 -5.55 13.69
C LYS A 86 -0.21 -5.76 13.71
N ASP A 87 0.50 -4.93 14.46
CA ASP A 87 1.96 -5.01 14.62
C ASP A 87 2.73 -5.04 13.28
N GLY A 88 2.21 -4.29 12.28
CA GLY A 88 2.77 -4.24 10.93
C GLY A 88 2.38 -5.41 10.02
N VAL A 89 1.72 -6.44 10.52
CA VAL A 89 1.29 -7.60 9.71
C VAL A 89 -0.21 -7.59 9.42
N ILE A 90 -0.60 -8.28 8.35
CA ILE A 90 -2.00 -8.46 7.99
C ILE A 90 -2.63 -9.48 8.95
N ALA A 91 -3.56 -9.01 9.78
CA ALA A 91 -4.34 -9.86 10.67
C ALA A 91 -5.62 -10.41 10.00
N ASP A 92 -6.14 -9.70 9.00
CA ASP A 92 -7.33 -10.10 8.23
C ASP A 92 -7.13 -9.77 6.75
N PHE A 93 -6.92 -10.81 5.94
CA PHE A 93 -6.58 -10.67 4.52
C PHE A 93 -7.73 -10.12 3.68
N GLU A 94 -8.95 -10.62 3.90
CA GLU A 94 -10.13 -10.19 3.15
C GLU A 94 -10.39 -8.69 3.36
N ILE A 95 -10.33 -8.27 4.61
CA ILE A 95 -10.56 -6.86 4.96
C ILE A 95 -9.40 -5.97 4.50
N SER A 96 -8.17 -6.46 4.55
CA SER A 96 -6.99 -5.75 4.01
C SER A 96 -7.07 -5.58 2.50
N GLU A 97 -7.55 -6.58 1.77
CA GLU A 97 -7.80 -6.48 0.32
C GLU A 97 -8.82 -5.37 0.01
N HIS A 98 -9.91 -5.32 0.75
CA HIS A 98 -10.91 -4.24 0.59
C HIS A 98 -10.33 -2.87 0.90
N MET A 99 -9.51 -2.76 1.93
CA MET A 99 -8.82 -1.53 2.30
C MET A 99 -7.84 -1.09 1.20
N LEU A 100 -7.00 -2.00 0.69
CA LEU A 100 -6.10 -1.74 -0.42
C LEU A 100 -6.85 -1.31 -1.69
N ARG A 101 -7.91 -2.02 -2.05
CA ARG A 101 -8.76 -1.68 -3.21
C ARG A 101 -9.34 -0.27 -3.09
N TYR A 102 -9.79 0.12 -1.91
CA TYR A 102 -10.30 1.45 -1.66
C TYR A 102 -9.21 2.52 -1.84
N PHE A 103 -8.03 2.35 -1.25
CA PHE A 103 -6.95 3.32 -1.35
C PHE A 103 -6.36 3.41 -2.76
N ILE A 104 -6.14 2.28 -3.41
CA ILE A 104 -5.71 2.24 -4.81
C ILE A 104 -6.76 2.93 -5.69
N GLY A 105 -8.03 2.61 -5.49
CA GLY A 105 -9.14 3.20 -6.27
C GLY A 105 -9.29 4.72 -6.11
N LYS A 106 -8.86 5.29 -4.98
CA LYS A 106 -8.82 6.76 -4.78
C LYS A 106 -7.73 7.46 -5.56
N VAL A 107 -6.63 6.78 -5.88
CA VAL A 107 -5.41 7.40 -6.42
C VAL A 107 -5.09 6.93 -7.83
N ALA A 108 -5.45 5.68 -8.17
CA ALA A 108 -5.21 5.14 -9.48
C ALA A 108 -6.04 5.85 -10.56
N ARG A 109 -5.37 6.25 -11.64
CA ARG A 109 -6.07 6.72 -12.83
C ARG A 109 -6.65 5.52 -13.55
N LYS A 110 -7.97 5.45 -13.66
CA LYS A 110 -8.66 4.42 -14.44
C LYS A 110 -8.47 4.73 -15.93
N SER A 111 -7.58 4.00 -16.58
CA SER A 111 -7.41 4.01 -18.02
C SER A 111 -7.19 2.58 -18.50
N LEU A 112 -7.77 2.19 -19.60
CA LEU A 112 -7.61 0.86 -20.22
C LEU A 112 -6.16 0.62 -20.72
N PHE A 113 -5.35 1.68 -20.78
CA PHE A 113 -3.98 1.63 -21.32
C PHE A 113 -2.92 1.94 -20.26
N THR A 114 -3.28 2.01 -18.98
CA THR A 114 -2.37 2.36 -17.88
C THR A 114 -2.01 1.11 -17.11
N ASN A 115 -0.76 0.69 -17.12
CA ASN A 115 -0.25 -0.35 -16.22
C ASN A 115 -0.02 0.27 -14.84
N LEU A 116 -0.57 -0.36 -13.81
CA LEU A 116 -0.45 0.04 -12.43
C LEU A 116 0.58 -0.83 -11.70
N THR A 117 1.73 -0.27 -11.39
CA THR A 117 2.70 -0.89 -10.48
C THR A 117 2.46 -0.41 -9.05
N VAL A 118 2.29 -1.33 -8.12
CA VAL A 118 2.12 -1.02 -6.69
C VAL A 118 3.34 -1.51 -5.92
N VAL A 119 4.01 -0.60 -5.22
CA VAL A 119 5.11 -0.90 -4.30
C VAL A 119 4.55 -0.86 -2.88
N VAL A 120 4.61 -1.99 -2.16
CA VAL A 120 4.11 -2.09 -0.79
C VAL A 120 5.27 -2.20 0.18
N ALA A 121 5.34 -1.27 1.13
CA ALA A 121 6.26 -1.38 2.26
C ALA A 121 5.77 -2.48 3.21
N VAL A 122 6.67 -3.35 3.62
CA VAL A 122 6.39 -4.50 4.50
C VAL A 122 7.39 -4.55 5.65
N PRO A 123 7.00 -5.07 6.82
CA PRO A 123 7.93 -5.21 7.96
C PRO A 123 9.16 -6.05 7.59
N TYR A 124 10.29 -5.77 8.23
CA TYR A 124 11.56 -6.50 8.02
C TYR A 124 11.34 -7.92 8.54
N GLY A 125 10.92 -8.62 8.95
CA GLY A 125 10.78 -10.01 9.42
C GLY A 125 9.53 -10.71 8.89
N ILE A 126 8.88 -10.12 7.90
CA ILE A 126 7.67 -10.70 7.32
C ILE A 126 7.95 -12.10 6.75
N THR A 127 7.11 -13.07 7.05
CA THR A 127 7.19 -14.42 6.51
C THR A 127 6.89 -14.45 5.01
N ALA A 128 7.32 -15.50 4.33
CA ALA A 128 7.01 -15.70 2.90
C ALA A 128 5.49 -15.79 2.63
N VAL A 129 4.74 -16.37 3.56
CA VAL A 129 3.28 -16.50 3.47
C VAL A 129 2.61 -15.14 3.59
N GLU A 130 3.00 -14.33 4.58
CA GLU A 130 2.46 -12.99 4.78
C GLU A 130 2.81 -12.07 3.60
N ARG A 131 4.06 -12.12 3.11
CA ARG A 131 4.47 -11.38 1.91
C ARG A 131 3.62 -11.75 0.71
N ARG A 132 3.39 -13.04 0.50
CA ARG A 132 2.54 -13.52 -0.59
C ARG A 132 1.12 -12.99 -0.47
N ALA A 133 0.57 -12.96 0.74
CA ALA A 133 -0.77 -12.46 0.99
C ALA A 133 -0.89 -10.94 0.73
N VAL A 134 0.13 -10.14 1.08
CA VAL A 134 0.21 -8.71 0.72
C VAL A 134 0.16 -8.54 -0.80
N MET A 135 1.01 -9.31 -1.52
CA MET A 135 1.08 -9.23 -2.98
C MET A 135 -0.26 -9.63 -3.62
N ASP A 136 -0.84 -10.76 -3.20
CA ASP A 136 -2.12 -11.26 -3.72
C ASP A 136 -3.25 -10.26 -3.45
N SER A 137 -3.26 -9.59 -2.29
CA SER A 137 -4.24 -8.54 -1.98
C SER A 137 -4.09 -7.32 -2.90
N ALA A 138 -2.86 -6.89 -3.20
CA ALA A 138 -2.61 -5.78 -4.10
C ALA A 138 -2.99 -6.12 -5.57
N TYR A 139 -2.69 -7.33 -6.04
CA TYR A 139 -3.14 -7.80 -7.36
C TYR A 139 -4.66 -7.82 -7.47
N ARG A 140 -5.35 -8.37 -6.46
CA ARG A 140 -6.83 -8.37 -6.43
C ARG A 140 -7.42 -6.97 -6.31
N ALA A 141 -6.68 -6.02 -5.72
CA ALA A 141 -7.06 -4.62 -5.66
C ALA A 141 -6.92 -3.89 -7.01
N GLY A 142 -6.32 -4.53 -8.02
CA GLY A 142 -6.21 -4.02 -9.39
C GLY A 142 -4.81 -3.59 -9.81
N ALA A 143 -3.75 -3.99 -9.09
CA ALA A 143 -2.39 -3.81 -9.54
C ALA A 143 -2.06 -4.79 -10.67
N ASP A 144 -1.35 -4.31 -11.71
CA ASP A 144 -0.81 -5.15 -12.79
C ASP A 144 0.55 -5.75 -12.40
N ASP A 145 1.31 -5.02 -11.57
CA ASP A 145 2.57 -5.49 -11.01
C ASP A 145 2.70 -5.06 -9.53
N VAL A 146 3.26 -5.94 -8.70
CA VAL A 146 3.40 -5.71 -7.26
C VAL A 146 4.83 -5.99 -6.82
N ILE A 147 5.42 -5.00 -6.15
CA ILE A 147 6.76 -5.08 -5.58
C ILE A 147 6.64 -4.87 -4.07
N THR A 148 7.28 -5.71 -3.27
CA THR A 148 7.40 -5.50 -1.83
C THR A 148 8.78 -4.97 -1.48
N ILE A 149 8.84 -4.00 -0.57
CA ILE A 149 10.09 -3.43 -0.06
C ILE A 149 10.06 -3.46 1.48
N PRO A 150 11.13 -3.86 2.17
CA PRO A 150 11.19 -3.76 3.63
C PRO A 150 11.04 -2.29 4.09
N GLU A 151 10.22 -2.04 5.13
CA GLU A 151 10.00 -0.69 5.68
C GLU A 151 11.30 0.06 6.04
N PRO A 152 12.31 -0.57 6.68
CA PRO A 152 13.57 0.12 6.97
C PRO A 152 14.31 0.55 5.70
N VAL A 153 14.27 -0.27 4.64
CA VAL A 153 14.88 0.04 3.34
C VAL A 153 14.13 1.19 2.66
N ALA A 154 12.80 1.14 2.67
CA ALA A 154 11.98 2.23 2.14
C ALA A 154 12.25 3.55 2.87
N SER A 155 12.38 3.51 4.20
CA SER A 155 12.69 4.68 5.03
C SER A 155 14.09 5.22 4.73
N ALA A 156 15.10 4.34 4.63
CA ALA A 156 16.47 4.73 4.30
C ALA A 156 16.55 5.43 2.92
N ILE A 157 15.88 4.86 1.92
CA ILE A 157 15.76 5.50 0.59
C ILE A 157 15.08 6.87 0.70
N GLY A 158 14.02 6.95 1.49
CA GLY A 158 13.24 8.19 1.66
C GLY A 158 14.06 9.34 2.24
N VAL A 159 15.00 9.06 3.13
CA VAL A 159 15.92 10.07 3.71
C VAL A 159 17.24 10.21 2.94
N GLY A 160 17.42 9.45 1.85
CA GLY A 160 18.58 9.53 0.97
C GLY A 160 19.83 8.81 1.48
N LEU A 161 19.67 7.81 2.37
CA LEU A 161 20.76 6.94 2.77
C LEU A 161 21.12 5.95 1.66
N PRO A 162 22.41 5.58 1.51
CA PRO A 162 22.82 4.50 0.62
C PRO A 162 22.32 3.16 1.18
N VAL A 163 21.59 2.39 0.39
CA VAL A 163 21.05 1.08 0.79
C VAL A 163 21.69 -0.07 0.04
N GLU A 164 22.60 0.23 -0.88
CA GLU A 164 23.29 -0.74 -1.74
C GLU A 164 24.68 -1.11 -1.21
N GLU A 165 25.22 -0.36 -0.24
CA GLU A 165 26.53 -0.61 0.37
C GLU A 165 26.36 -1.16 1.78
N PRO A 166 27.03 -2.30 2.13
CA PRO A 166 27.11 -2.76 3.50
C PRO A 166 27.89 -1.73 4.34
N THR A 167 27.29 -1.26 5.41
CA THR A 167 27.94 -0.42 6.41
C THR A 167 28.65 -1.27 7.43
#